data_a60f1d3206de541e25c468761e6ca9f0
#
_entry.id   a60f1d3206de541e25c468761e6ca9f0
#
_cell.length_a   1.000
_cell.length_b   1.000
_cell.length_c   1.000
_cell.angle_alpha   90.00
_cell.angle_beta   90.00
_cell.angle_gamma   90.00
#
_symmetry.space_group_name_H-M   'P 1'
#
loop_
_entity.id
_entity.type
_entity.pdbx_description
1 polymer ?
#
loop_
_entity_poly.entity_id
_entity_poly.type
_entity_poly.pdbx_seq_one_letter_code
_entity_poly.pdbx_strand_id
1 'polypeptide(L)'
;MPAAIEIDHLSKQFRLYNEKFSSLKERAIHGGKLTYEPFWALRDVTADISEGETYGILGRNGSGKSTLLKCVAGILKPTSGEVRIRGSLAAMLELGAGFQQELSGRDNIYLNGSLLGLSRAEISRRFDDIVAFAELEQFIDNQVKYYSSGMYVRLGFAVAVNVEPDILLVDEVLAVGDAAFQRKCLDHVRRFQREGRTIVVVSHATDVIRQNCERCMVLSHGNVITVDEAGEAIRVFLADLLGVGKPGGDGGEGGGNVIAIGSVRTEHGGSGTRPHLYPGESLTVTAEVDSLAEVRDAAATVAIHDDSGELVFASDPDDPATYIELPQGGGVLHFDFPEVPLLDGTYSVSVGVRSLSDTAIYDWKDQEAQFEVANPGRTTGRVRMPVDVSFRVRSTGTTGEVPVVGRELEADGGEPPVSEAAS
;
A
#
# COMPACT_ATOMS: atom_id res chain seq x y z
N MET A 1 5.93 11.30 -25.71
CA MET A 1 6.67 10.08 -26.08
C MET A 1 5.67 9.09 -26.68
N PRO A 2 6.04 8.10 -27.50
CA PRO A 2 5.08 7.09 -27.93
C PRO A 2 4.58 6.29 -26.72
N ALA A 3 3.35 5.78 -26.80
CA ALA A 3 2.79 4.97 -25.75
C ALA A 3 3.33 3.53 -25.85
N ALA A 4 3.83 2.98 -24.73
CA ALA A 4 4.20 1.58 -24.60
C ALA A 4 2.97 0.69 -24.42
N ILE A 5 1.95 1.20 -23.68
CA ILE A 5 0.65 0.55 -23.48
C ILE A 5 -0.45 1.56 -23.78
N GLU A 6 -1.37 1.19 -24.64
CA GLU A 6 -2.60 1.93 -24.92
C GLU A 6 -3.79 1.08 -24.50
N ILE A 7 -4.62 1.58 -23.59
CA ILE A 7 -5.86 0.96 -23.12
C ILE A 7 -7.02 1.80 -23.64
N ASP A 8 -7.86 1.23 -24.49
CA ASP A 8 -8.93 1.92 -25.21
C ASP A 8 -10.29 1.34 -24.86
N HIS A 9 -11.09 2.09 -24.07
CA HIS A 9 -12.45 1.74 -23.65
C HIS A 9 -12.61 0.32 -23.10
N LEU A 10 -11.63 -0.13 -22.32
CA LEU A 10 -11.53 -1.49 -21.80
C LEU A 10 -12.63 -1.76 -20.77
N SER A 11 -13.45 -2.78 -21.02
CA SER A 11 -14.41 -3.28 -20.03
C SER A 11 -14.29 -4.79 -19.87
N LYS A 12 -14.47 -5.27 -18.62
CA LYS A 12 -14.45 -6.69 -18.29
C LYS A 12 -15.62 -7.06 -17.41
N GLN A 13 -16.44 -7.97 -17.90
CA GLN A 13 -17.59 -8.54 -17.19
C GLN A 13 -17.35 -10.01 -16.89
N PHE A 14 -17.74 -10.43 -15.69
CA PHE A 14 -17.83 -11.83 -15.28
C PHE A 14 -19.29 -12.22 -15.08
N ARG A 15 -19.60 -13.51 -15.20
CA ARG A 15 -20.91 -14.08 -14.91
C ARG A 15 -20.88 -14.72 -13.55
N LEU A 16 -21.63 -14.19 -12.59
CA LEU A 16 -21.81 -14.78 -11.27
C LEU A 16 -23.04 -15.68 -11.34
N TYR A 17 -22.83 -16.97 -11.14
CA TYR A 17 -23.92 -17.94 -11.12
C TYR A 17 -24.42 -18.08 -9.69
N ASN A 18 -25.68 -17.70 -9.46
CA ASN A 18 -26.28 -17.68 -8.12
C ASN A 18 -26.68 -19.07 -7.60
N GLU A 19 -26.77 -20.08 -8.48
CA GLU A 19 -27.16 -21.45 -8.09
C GLU A 19 -26.19 -22.49 -8.69
N LYS A 20 -25.66 -23.35 -7.80
CA LYS A 20 -25.03 -24.58 -8.19
C LYS A 20 -26.14 -25.67 -8.10
N PHE A 21 -26.67 -26.15 -9.23
CA PHE A 21 -27.54 -27.30 -9.20
C PHE A 21 -26.79 -28.50 -8.62
N SER A 22 -27.23 -28.96 -7.44
CA SER A 22 -26.62 -30.11 -6.75
C SER A 22 -27.00 -31.44 -7.39
N SER A 23 -28.09 -31.48 -8.20
CA SER A 23 -28.58 -32.70 -8.84
C SER A 23 -29.09 -32.49 -10.28
N LEU A 24 -28.99 -33.56 -11.10
CA LEU A 24 -29.55 -33.59 -12.45
C LEU A 24 -31.06 -33.34 -12.46
N LYS A 25 -31.77 -33.68 -11.36
CA LYS A 25 -33.20 -33.49 -11.18
C LYS A 25 -33.59 -32.03 -11.05
N GLU A 26 -32.83 -31.24 -10.27
CA GLU A 26 -32.99 -29.78 -10.15
C GLU A 26 -32.76 -29.08 -11.48
N ARG A 27 -31.74 -29.52 -12.24
CA ARG A 27 -31.44 -29.00 -13.57
C ARG A 27 -32.59 -29.24 -14.57
N ALA A 28 -33.31 -30.37 -14.46
CA ALA A 28 -34.46 -30.68 -15.32
C ALA A 28 -35.70 -29.85 -14.94
N ILE A 29 -35.93 -29.57 -13.65
CA ILE A 29 -37.08 -28.82 -13.14
C ILE A 29 -36.97 -27.34 -13.56
N HIS A 30 -35.77 -26.76 -13.55
CA HIS A 30 -35.53 -25.33 -13.90
C HIS A 30 -35.22 -25.09 -15.38
N GLY A 31 -35.54 -26.04 -16.25
CA GLY A 31 -35.40 -25.91 -17.71
C GLY A 31 -33.95 -25.70 -18.21
N GLY A 32 -32.95 -26.06 -17.40
CA GLY A 32 -31.53 -26.05 -17.76
C GLY A 32 -30.89 -24.68 -17.91
N LYS A 33 -31.60 -23.57 -17.69
CA LYS A 33 -31.03 -22.21 -17.75
C LYS A 33 -30.50 -21.83 -16.39
N LEU A 34 -29.15 -21.73 -16.28
CA LEU A 34 -28.49 -21.09 -15.13
C LEU A 34 -28.76 -19.59 -15.19
N THR A 35 -29.37 -19.06 -14.14
CA THR A 35 -29.47 -17.62 -13.95
C THR A 35 -28.15 -17.10 -13.48
N TYR A 36 -27.59 -16.11 -14.15
CA TYR A 36 -26.37 -15.44 -13.75
C TYR A 36 -26.60 -13.95 -13.62
N GLU A 37 -25.89 -13.32 -12.72
CA GLU A 37 -25.80 -11.87 -12.61
C GLU A 37 -24.52 -11.38 -13.26
N PRO A 38 -24.60 -10.33 -14.10
CA PRO A 38 -23.43 -9.74 -14.70
C PRO A 38 -22.65 -8.91 -13.65
N PHE A 39 -21.42 -9.27 -13.39
CA PHE A 39 -20.50 -8.52 -12.53
C PHE A 39 -19.45 -7.80 -13.37
N TRP A 40 -19.47 -6.48 -13.34
CA TRP A 40 -18.50 -5.67 -14.03
C TRP A 40 -17.28 -5.45 -13.14
N ALA A 41 -16.17 -6.09 -13.48
CA ALA A 41 -14.90 -5.90 -12.80
C ALA A 41 -14.14 -4.66 -13.30
N LEU A 42 -14.38 -4.27 -14.57
CA LEU A 42 -13.87 -3.05 -15.20
C LEU A 42 -14.94 -2.47 -16.10
N ARG A 43 -15.03 -1.13 -16.13
CA ARG A 43 -15.98 -0.39 -16.96
C ARG A 43 -15.28 0.78 -17.63
N ASP A 44 -15.20 0.75 -18.95
CA ASP A 44 -14.77 1.86 -19.80
C ASP A 44 -13.42 2.48 -19.39
N VAL A 45 -12.45 1.64 -19.08
CA VAL A 45 -11.10 2.05 -18.66
C VAL A 45 -10.32 2.52 -19.89
N THR A 46 -9.87 3.78 -19.89
CA THR A 46 -9.03 4.36 -20.93
C THR A 46 -7.79 4.99 -20.30
N ALA A 47 -6.61 4.64 -20.78
CA ALA A 47 -5.32 5.18 -20.35
C ALA A 47 -4.23 4.92 -21.38
N ASP A 48 -3.21 5.76 -21.35
CA ASP A 48 -1.95 5.60 -22.05
C ASP A 48 -0.78 5.61 -21.08
N ILE A 49 0.20 4.74 -21.30
CA ILE A 49 1.43 4.64 -20.53
C ILE A 49 2.59 4.83 -21.50
N SER A 50 3.42 5.85 -21.26
CA SER A 50 4.51 6.22 -22.15
C SER A 50 5.69 5.24 -22.04
N GLU A 51 6.50 5.15 -23.10
CA GLU A 51 7.76 4.41 -23.05
C GLU A 51 8.70 5.02 -22.01
N GLY A 52 9.28 4.17 -21.13
CA GLY A 52 10.19 4.59 -20.07
C GLY A 52 9.53 5.15 -18.82
N GLU A 53 8.20 5.26 -18.80
CA GLU A 53 7.43 5.75 -17.65
C GLU A 53 7.30 4.69 -16.57
N THR A 54 7.37 5.10 -15.30
CA THR A 54 6.90 4.29 -14.17
C THR A 54 5.50 4.74 -13.78
N TYR A 55 4.51 3.91 -14.13
CA TYR A 55 3.09 4.22 -13.99
C TYR A 55 2.47 3.45 -12.84
N GLY A 56 1.71 4.15 -11.98
CA GLY A 56 1.02 3.58 -10.83
C GLY A 56 -0.43 3.19 -11.12
N ILE A 57 -0.93 2.15 -10.47
CA ILE A 57 -2.34 1.82 -10.39
C ILE A 57 -2.73 1.65 -8.93
N LEU A 58 -3.46 2.60 -8.38
CA LEU A 58 -3.98 2.62 -7.02
C LEU A 58 -5.44 2.14 -6.96
N GLY A 59 -5.83 1.58 -5.84
CA GLY A 59 -7.23 1.24 -5.55
C GLY A 59 -7.36 0.23 -4.43
N ARG A 60 -8.52 0.18 -3.80
CA ARG A 60 -8.86 -0.78 -2.73
C ARG A 60 -8.83 -2.23 -3.23
N ASN A 61 -8.84 -3.18 -2.29
CA ASN A 61 -9.06 -4.59 -2.62
C ASN A 61 -10.44 -4.75 -3.31
N GLY A 62 -10.46 -5.46 -4.45
CA GLY A 62 -11.67 -5.61 -5.27
C GLY A 62 -11.98 -4.46 -6.23
N SER A 63 -11.15 -3.41 -6.32
CA SER A 63 -11.38 -2.28 -7.25
C SER A 63 -11.21 -2.63 -8.74
N GLY A 64 -10.59 -3.77 -9.05
CA GLY A 64 -10.37 -4.21 -10.44
C GLY A 64 -8.91 -4.23 -10.89
N LYS A 65 -7.93 -3.80 -10.06
CA LYS A 65 -6.50 -3.71 -10.39
C LYS A 65 -5.94 -4.98 -11.02
N SER A 66 -6.05 -6.12 -10.33
CA SER A 66 -5.53 -7.40 -10.85
C SER A 66 -6.26 -7.87 -12.11
N THR A 67 -7.54 -7.49 -12.28
CA THR A 67 -8.29 -7.76 -13.51
C THR A 67 -7.75 -6.93 -14.67
N LEU A 68 -7.45 -5.65 -14.43
CA LEU A 68 -6.85 -4.75 -15.41
C LEU A 68 -5.48 -5.26 -15.85
N LEU A 69 -4.61 -5.59 -14.89
CA LEU A 69 -3.29 -6.15 -15.19
C LEU A 69 -3.38 -7.45 -16.00
N LYS A 70 -4.30 -8.36 -15.64
CA LYS A 70 -4.53 -9.61 -16.41
C LYS A 70 -5.02 -9.34 -17.84
N CYS A 71 -5.81 -8.29 -18.05
CA CYS A 71 -6.20 -7.86 -19.39
C CYS A 71 -5.02 -7.27 -20.16
N VAL A 72 -4.20 -6.43 -19.52
CA VAL A 72 -2.98 -5.86 -20.10
C VAL A 72 -1.97 -6.98 -20.43
N ALA A 73 -1.78 -7.94 -19.53
CA ALA A 73 -0.90 -9.09 -19.77
C ALA A 73 -1.42 -10.09 -20.83
N GLY A 74 -2.63 -9.87 -21.38
CA GLY A 74 -3.24 -10.79 -22.34
C GLY A 74 -3.75 -12.11 -21.74
N ILE A 75 -3.71 -12.26 -20.41
CA ILE A 75 -4.21 -13.45 -19.68
C ILE A 75 -5.73 -13.50 -19.71
N LEU A 76 -6.39 -12.33 -19.60
CA LEU A 76 -7.84 -12.22 -19.68
C LEU A 76 -8.24 -11.43 -20.93
N LYS A 77 -9.11 -12.02 -21.73
CA LYS A 77 -9.68 -11.30 -22.87
C LYS A 77 -10.71 -10.27 -22.37
N PRO A 78 -10.63 -8.98 -22.79
CA PRO A 78 -11.67 -7.98 -22.54
C PRO A 78 -13.04 -8.42 -23.00
N THR A 79 -14.10 -7.88 -22.40
CA THR A 79 -15.47 -8.01 -22.88
C THR A 79 -15.75 -7.01 -24.01
N SER A 80 -15.21 -5.79 -23.90
CA SER A 80 -15.18 -4.77 -24.93
C SER A 80 -13.93 -3.90 -24.78
N GLY A 81 -13.61 -3.13 -25.81
CA GLY A 81 -12.38 -2.34 -25.88
C GLY A 81 -11.15 -3.18 -26.23
N GLU A 82 -10.00 -2.57 -26.26
CA GLU A 82 -8.74 -3.24 -26.61
C GLU A 82 -7.55 -2.72 -25.81
N VAL A 83 -6.48 -3.52 -25.78
CA VAL A 83 -5.18 -3.15 -25.24
C VAL A 83 -4.14 -3.35 -26.33
N ARG A 84 -3.37 -2.32 -26.61
CA ARG A 84 -2.24 -2.38 -27.56
C ARG A 84 -0.94 -2.22 -26.79
N ILE A 85 0.01 -3.09 -27.07
CA ILE A 85 1.31 -3.14 -26.39
C ILE A 85 2.39 -3.03 -27.45
N ARG A 86 3.41 -2.21 -27.18
CA ARG A 86 4.63 -2.08 -28.01
C ARG A 86 5.84 -2.56 -27.23
N GLY A 87 6.45 -3.62 -27.70
CA GLY A 87 7.60 -4.26 -27.07
C GLY A 87 7.25 -5.55 -26.34
N SER A 88 8.27 -6.14 -25.71
CA SER A 88 8.15 -7.35 -24.89
C SER A 88 7.63 -7.02 -23.50
N LEU A 89 6.69 -7.82 -23.00
CA LEU A 89 6.05 -7.61 -21.70
C LEU A 89 6.29 -8.81 -20.78
N ALA A 90 6.74 -8.56 -19.56
CA ALA A 90 6.74 -9.56 -18.49
C ALA A 90 5.82 -9.10 -17.34
N ALA A 91 5.01 -10.04 -16.86
CA ALA A 91 4.07 -9.79 -15.77
C ALA A 91 4.45 -10.61 -14.53
N MET A 92 4.59 -9.95 -13.39
CA MET A 92 4.83 -10.58 -12.08
C MET A 92 3.54 -10.91 -11.33
N LEU A 93 2.40 -10.98 -12.05
CA LEU A 93 1.05 -11.16 -11.49
C LEU A 93 0.82 -12.52 -10.82
N GLU A 94 1.45 -13.54 -11.34
CA GLU A 94 1.34 -14.92 -10.86
C GLU A 94 2.74 -15.53 -10.97
N LEU A 95 3.63 -15.18 -10.04
CA LEU A 95 4.99 -15.71 -9.99
C LEU A 95 4.96 -17.24 -9.98
N GLY A 96 5.54 -17.85 -11.02
CA GLY A 96 5.47 -19.28 -11.24
C GLY A 96 4.21 -19.75 -11.99
N ALA A 97 3.34 -18.86 -12.48
CA ALA A 97 2.29 -19.24 -13.41
C ALA A 97 2.91 -19.94 -14.63
N GLY A 98 2.41 -21.13 -14.91
CA GLY A 98 3.01 -21.98 -15.94
C GLY A 98 4.08 -22.96 -15.45
N PHE A 99 4.48 -22.91 -14.18
CA PHE A 99 5.34 -23.93 -13.60
C PHE A 99 4.62 -25.28 -13.54
N GLN A 100 5.30 -26.29 -14.03
CA GLN A 100 4.84 -27.69 -13.96
C GLN A 100 5.45 -28.33 -12.72
N GLN A 101 4.62 -28.71 -11.76
CA GLN A 101 5.08 -29.24 -10.48
C GLN A 101 5.89 -30.55 -10.59
N GLU A 102 5.63 -31.33 -11.62
CA GLU A 102 6.33 -32.60 -11.88
C GLU A 102 7.69 -32.42 -12.59
N LEU A 103 7.97 -31.22 -13.11
CA LEU A 103 9.24 -30.88 -13.71
C LEU A 103 10.23 -30.35 -12.68
N SER A 104 11.53 -30.45 -13.00
CA SER A 104 12.59 -29.83 -12.19
C SER A 104 12.53 -28.30 -12.26
N GLY A 105 13.21 -27.60 -11.34
CA GLY A 105 13.40 -26.16 -11.42
C GLY A 105 14.08 -25.76 -12.72
N ARG A 106 15.08 -26.53 -13.14
CA ARG A 106 15.80 -26.38 -14.44
C ARG A 106 14.81 -26.39 -15.60
N ASP A 107 13.98 -27.43 -15.71
CA ASP A 107 13.05 -27.57 -16.82
C ASP A 107 11.99 -26.45 -16.79
N ASN A 108 11.57 -26.02 -15.60
CA ASN A 108 10.66 -24.89 -15.44
C ASN A 108 11.27 -23.55 -15.87
N ILE A 109 12.58 -23.33 -15.67
CA ILE A 109 13.28 -22.14 -16.23
C ILE A 109 13.17 -22.13 -17.76
N TYR A 110 13.46 -23.26 -18.42
CA TYR A 110 13.35 -23.34 -19.88
C TYR A 110 11.92 -23.20 -20.37
N LEU A 111 10.96 -23.85 -19.70
CA LEU A 111 9.55 -23.77 -20.04
C LEU A 111 9.05 -22.33 -19.92
N ASN A 112 9.27 -21.70 -18.76
CA ASN A 112 8.76 -20.37 -18.47
C ASN A 112 9.46 -19.28 -19.30
N GLY A 113 10.79 -19.36 -19.46
CA GLY A 113 11.54 -18.48 -20.35
C GLY A 113 11.04 -18.53 -21.80
N SER A 114 10.68 -19.75 -22.28
CA SER A 114 10.10 -19.92 -23.63
C SER A 114 8.69 -19.33 -23.73
N LEU A 115 7.87 -19.45 -22.68
CA LEU A 115 6.54 -18.81 -22.61
C LEU A 115 6.64 -17.28 -22.62
N LEU A 116 7.71 -16.73 -22.05
CA LEU A 116 8.02 -15.30 -22.06
C LEU A 116 8.72 -14.84 -23.35
N GLY A 117 8.86 -15.72 -24.34
CA GLY A 117 9.35 -15.39 -25.67
C GLY A 117 10.86 -15.54 -25.89
N LEU A 118 11.63 -16.03 -24.90
CA LEU A 118 13.05 -16.27 -25.08
C LEU A 118 13.32 -17.55 -25.86
N SER A 119 14.31 -17.50 -26.73
CA SER A 119 14.86 -18.70 -27.37
C SER A 119 15.64 -19.57 -26.36
N ARG A 120 15.75 -20.86 -26.63
CA ARG A 120 16.51 -21.79 -25.79
C ARG A 120 17.97 -21.35 -25.59
N ALA A 121 18.59 -20.74 -26.61
CA ALA A 121 19.95 -20.24 -26.54
C ALA A 121 20.08 -19.03 -25.59
N GLU A 122 19.08 -18.14 -25.57
CA GLU A 122 19.02 -17.00 -24.66
C GLU A 122 18.82 -17.46 -23.23
N ILE A 123 17.90 -18.41 -23.00
CA ILE A 123 17.68 -18.98 -21.66
C ILE A 123 18.97 -19.65 -21.16
N SER A 124 19.67 -20.43 -22.03
CA SER A 124 20.92 -21.09 -21.64
C SER A 124 22.02 -20.10 -21.23
N ARG A 125 22.08 -18.93 -21.86
CA ARG A 125 23.07 -17.90 -21.51
C ARG A 125 22.80 -17.25 -20.17
N ARG A 126 21.53 -17.15 -19.77
CA ARG A 126 21.06 -16.50 -18.54
C ARG A 126 20.78 -17.50 -17.41
N PHE A 127 20.93 -18.78 -17.69
CA PHE A 127 20.53 -19.85 -16.79
C PHE A 127 21.22 -19.75 -15.42
N ASP A 128 22.54 -19.60 -15.43
CA ASP A 128 23.32 -19.52 -14.19
C ASP A 128 22.98 -18.24 -13.39
N ASP A 129 22.72 -17.13 -14.07
CA ASP A 129 22.29 -15.87 -13.43
C ASP A 129 20.89 -16.02 -12.79
N ILE A 130 19.96 -16.71 -13.48
CA ILE A 130 18.62 -17.01 -12.94
C ILE A 130 18.73 -17.85 -11.67
N VAL A 131 19.54 -18.92 -11.70
CA VAL A 131 19.72 -19.84 -10.56
C VAL A 131 20.38 -19.12 -9.39
N ALA A 132 21.43 -18.34 -9.64
CA ALA A 132 22.12 -17.56 -8.63
C ALA A 132 21.24 -16.45 -8.04
N PHE A 133 20.39 -15.82 -8.86
CA PHE A 133 19.42 -14.84 -8.36
C PHE A 133 18.41 -15.49 -7.41
N ALA A 134 17.89 -16.67 -7.77
CA ALA A 134 16.93 -17.42 -6.97
C ALA A 134 17.53 -18.05 -5.71
N GLU A 135 18.88 -18.21 -5.65
CA GLU A 135 19.63 -18.91 -4.58
C GLU A 135 19.19 -20.39 -4.47
N LEU A 136 19.04 -21.05 -5.63
CA LEU A 136 18.52 -22.42 -5.71
C LEU A 136 19.51 -23.41 -6.31
N GLU A 137 20.81 -23.13 -6.30
CA GLU A 137 21.87 -23.96 -6.91
C GLU A 137 21.79 -25.42 -6.48
N GLN A 138 21.51 -25.68 -5.18
CA GLN A 138 21.43 -27.02 -4.63
C GLN A 138 20.13 -27.76 -4.96
N PHE A 139 19.09 -27.01 -5.34
CA PHE A 139 17.73 -27.55 -5.50
C PHE A 139 17.24 -27.52 -6.95
N ILE A 140 17.99 -26.91 -7.87
CA ILE A 140 17.51 -26.61 -9.24
C ILE A 140 17.12 -27.85 -10.03
N ASP A 141 17.73 -28.99 -9.77
CA ASP A 141 17.45 -30.25 -10.44
C ASP A 141 16.33 -31.07 -9.76
N ASN A 142 15.82 -30.59 -8.62
CA ASN A 142 14.69 -31.23 -7.93
C ASN A 142 13.36 -30.78 -8.55
N GLN A 143 12.35 -31.66 -8.47
CA GLN A 143 10.97 -31.34 -8.91
C GLN A 143 10.40 -30.21 -8.06
N VAL A 144 9.72 -29.26 -8.72
CA VAL A 144 9.17 -28.06 -8.09
C VAL A 144 8.09 -28.36 -7.04
N LYS A 145 7.40 -29.50 -7.13
CA LYS A 145 6.46 -29.94 -6.09
C LYS A 145 7.07 -30.10 -4.70
N TYR A 146 8.39 -30.26 -4.61
CA TYR A 146 9.11 -30.34 -3.34
C TYR A 146 9.68 -28.99 -2.86
N TYR A 147 9.45 -27.91 -3.61
CA TYR A 147 9.88 -26.59 -3.22
C TYR A 147 8.99 -26.03 -2.11
N SER A 148 9.59 -25.28 -1.21
CA SER A 148 8.83 -24.42 -0.33
C SER A 148 8.13 -23.31 -1.13
N SER A 149 7.10 -22.68 -0.57
CA SER A 149 6.44 -21.53 -1.20
C SER A 149 7.44 -20.41 -1.54
N GLY A 150 8.41 -20.15 -0.64
CA GLY A 150 9.48 -19.17 -0.87
C GLY A 150 10.39 -19.55 -2.05
N MET A 151 10.83 -20.81 -2.15
CA MET A 151 11.65 -21.29 -3.28
C MET A 151 10.91 -21.17 -4.62
N TYR A 152 9.61 -21.52 -4.60
CA TYR A 152 8.75 -21.42 -5.77
C TYR A 152 8.67 -19.99 -6.30
N VAL A 153 8.42 -19.04 -5.41
CA VAL A 153 8.29 -17.63 -5.77
C VAL A 153 9.65 -17.03 -6.16
N ARG A 154 10.72 -17.35 -5.45
CA ARG A 154 12.09 -16.91 -5.80
C ARG A 154 12.46 -17.33 -7.22
N LEU A 155 12.17 -18.58 -7.60
CA LEU A 155 12.43 -19.06 -8.96
C LEU A 155 11.58 -18.30 -10.00
N GLY A 156 10.27 -18.12 -9.73
CA GLY A 156 9.38 -17.40 -10.64
C GLY A 156 9.84 -15.96 -10.87
N PHE A 157 10.21 -15.27 -9.79
CA PHE A 157 10.74 -13.90 -9.87
C PHE A 157 12.06 -13.86 -10.64
N ALA A 158 13.00 -14.77 -10.33
CA ALA A 158 14.29 -14.83 -11.01
C ALA A 158 14.15 -15.01 -12.53
N VAL A 159 13.22 -15.85 -12.96
CA VAL A 159 12.94 -16.02 -14.41
C VAL A 159 12.39 -14.71 -14.98
N ALA A 160 11.37 -14.11 -14.35
CA ALA A 160 10.71 -12.92 -14.88
C ALA A 160 11.66 -11.71 -15.04
N VAL A 161 12.54 -11.47 -14.05
CA VAL A 161 13.46 -10.31 -14.11
C VAL A 161 14.65 -10.55 -15.08
N ASN A 162 15.08 -11.78 -15.28
CA ASN A 162 16.17 -12.08 -16.19
C ASN A 162 15.75 -12.19 -17.67
N VAL A 163 14.44 -12.06 -17.96
CA VAL A 163 13.94 -11.93 -19.35
C VAL A 163 14.30 -10.55 -19.94
N GLU A 164 14.55 -9.55 -19.08
CA GLU A 164 14.82 -8.15 -19.47
C GLU A 164 13.78 -7.59 -20.44
N PRO A 165 12.50 -7.54 -20.03
CA PRO A 165 11.42 -7.06 -20.89
C PRO A 165 11.50 -5.54 -21.11
N ASP A 166 10.84 -5.05 -22.18
CA ASP A 166 10.66 -3.62 -22.41
C ASP A 166 9.64 -3.03 -21.43
N ILE A 167 8.66 -3.85 -21.02
CA ILE A 167 7.57 -3.48 -20.11
C ILE A 167 7.47 -4.49 -18.98
N LEU A 168 7.54 -4.01 -17.73
CA LEU A 168 7.41 -4.83 -16.53
C LEU A 168 6.11 -4.49 -15.79
N LEU A 169 5.24 -5.48 -15.61
CA LEU A 169 4.06 -5.36 -14.75
C LEU A 169 4.38 -5.93 -13.37
N VAL A 170 4.30 -5.08 -12.36
CA VAL A 170 4.60 -5.40 -10.95
C VAL A 170 3.31 -5.30 -10.15
N ASP A 171 2.89 -6.40 -9.52
CA ASP A 171 1.79 -6.43 -8.58
C ASP A 171 2.33 -6.30 -7.14
N GLU A 172 1.48 -6.07 -6.15
CA GLU A 172 1.76 -6.02 -4.70
C GLU A 172 2.73 -7.09 -4.19
N VAL A 173 2.98 -8.13 -4.99
CA VAL A 173 3.78 -9.33 -4.67
C VAL A 173 5.29 -9.05 -4.51
N LEU A 174 5.79 -7.82 -4.59
CA LEU A 174 7.21 -7.52 -4.25
C LEU A 174 7.55 -7.83 -2.78
N ALA A 175 6.56 -8.02 -1.92
CA ALA A 175 6.73 -8.40 -0.51
C ALA A 175 6.95 -9.92 -0.29
N VAL A 176 7.38 -10.67 -1.32
CA VAL A 176 7.53 -12.13 -1.24
C VAL A 176 8.96 -12.54 -0.95
N GLY A 177 9.10 -13.55 -0.10
CA GLY A 177 10.39 -14.04 0.37
C GLY A 177 10.81 -13.41 1.69
N ASP A 178 12.07 -13.56 2.05
CA ASP A 178 12.65 -12.86 3.19
C ASP A 178 13.09 -11.42 2.84
N ALA A 179 13.39 -10.62 3.86
CA ALA A 179 13.78 -9.22 3.69
C ALA A 179 15.02 -9.02 2.79
N ALA A 180 15.93 -10.00 2.74
CA ALA A 180 17.11 -9.92 1.89
C ALA A 180 16.74 -10.11 0.41
N PHE A 181 15.87 -11.05 0.11
CA PHE A 181 15.38 -11.29 -1.24
C PHE A 181 14.49 -10.15 -1.74
N GLN A 182 13.62 -9.60 -0.87
CA GLN A 182 12.81 -8.42 -1.20
C GLN A 182 13.67 -7.22 -1.61
N ARG A 183 14.76 -6.96 -0.85
CA ARG A 183 15.71 -5.88 -1.20
C ARG A 183 16.34 -6.10 -2.56
N LYS A 184 16.77 -7.35 -2.85
CA LYS A 184 17.33 -7.74 -4.15
C LYS A 184 16.35 -7.52 -5.30
N CYS A 185 15.05 -7.82 -5.08
CA CYS A 185 13.98 -7.55 -6.04
C CYS A 185 13.79 -6.05 -6.31
N LEU A 186 13.73 -5.24 -5.24
CA LEU A 186 13.60 -3.78 -5.35
C LEU A 186 14.80 -3.16 -6.08
N ASP A 187 16.02 -3.59 -5.79
CA ASP A 187 17.23 -3.10 -6.47
C ASP A 187 17.20 -3.42 -7.97
N HIS A 188 16.60 -4.57 -8.35
CA HIS A 188 16.44 -4.93 -9.74
C HIS A 188 15.40 -4.06 -10.46
N VAL A 189 14.25 -3.78 -9.82
CA VAL A 189 13.23 -2.85 -10.34
C VAL A 189 13.83 -1.45 -10.51
N ARG A 190 14.59 -0.94 -9.53
CA ARG A 190 15.29 0.35 -9.61
C ARG A 190 16.32 0.38 -10.74
N ARG A 191 16.96 -0.76 -11.05
CA ARG A 191 17.85 -0.85 -12.21
C ARG A 191 17.07 -0.66 -13.51
N PHE A 192 15.92 -1.31 -13.65
CA PHE A 192 15.06 -1.18 -14.83
C PHE A 192 14.57 0.26 -15.03
N GLN A 193 14.19 0.95 -13.94
CA GLN A 193 13.85 2.37 -14.00
C GLN A 193 15.00 3.23 -14.55
N ARG A 194 16.23 3.00 -14.05
CA ARG A 194 17.43 3.74 -14.52
C ARG A 194 17.78 3.42 -15.97
N GLU A 195 17.45 2.24 -16.46
CA GLU A 195 17.62 1.83 -17.86
C GLU A 195 16.54 2.42 -18.79
N GLY A 196 15.56 3.18 -18.25
CA GLY A 196 14.48 3.78 -19.00
C GLY A 196 13.44 2.77 -19.52
N ARG A 197 13.24 1.65 -18.81
CA ARG A 197 12.22 0.67 -19.14
C ARG A 197 10.88 1.08 -18.58
N THR A 198 9.80 0.71 -19.24
CA THR A 198 8.44 1.00 -18.78
C THR A 198 8.06 0.06 -17.64
N ILE A 199 7.56 0.60 -16.54
CA ILE A 199 7.13 -0.18 -15.38
C ILE A 199 5.71 0.20 -14.98
N VAL A 200 4.84 -0.77 -14.81
CA VAL A 200 3.51 -0.57 -14.25
C VAL A 200 3.47 -1.19 -12.86
N VAL A 201 3.28 -0.36 -11.85
CA VAL A 201 3.24 -0.76 -10.43
C VAL A 201 1.81 -0.73 -9.94
N VAL A 202 1.31 -1.86 -9.44
CA VAL A 202 0.02 -1.93 -8.78
C VAL A 202 0.22 -2.05 -7.29
N SER A 203 -0.39 -1.15 -6.54
CA SER A 203 -0.30 -1.15 -5.08
C SER A 203 -1.56 -0.59 -4.44
N HIS A 204 -1.78 -0.92 -3.17
CA HIS A 204 -2.69 -0.20 -2.29
C HIS A 204 -1.90 0.74 -1.34
N ALA A 205 -0.57 0.64 -1.30
CA ALA A 205 0.31 1.49 -0.51
C ALA A 205 0.67 2.77 -1.29
N THR A 206 0.25 3.91 -0.75
CA THR A 206 0.43 5.22 -1.39
C THR A 206 1.90 5.60 -1.54
N ASP A 207 2.77 5.17 -0.61
CA ASP A 207 4.19 5.52 -0.62
C ASP A 207 4.97 4.83 -1.73
N VAL A 208 4.63 3.57 -2.01
CA VAL A 208 5.23 2.86 -3.14
C VAL A 208 4.97 3.63 -4.43
N ILE A 209 3.75 4.16 -4.58
CA ILE A 209 3.39 4.97 -5.74
C ILE A 209 4.08 6.33 -5.70
N ARG A 210 4.08 7.03 -4.57
CA ARG A 210 4.69 8.36 -4.39
C ARG A 210 6.19 8.36 -4.70
N GLN A 211 6.91 7.33 -4.25
CA GLN A 211 8.36 7.24 -4.38
C GLN A 211 8.82 6.75 -5.75
N ASN A 212 7.98 6.02 -6.48
CA ASN A 212 8.43 5.30 -7.66
C ASN A 212 7.67 5.67 -8.94
N CYS A 213 6.50 6.30 -8.87
CA CYS A 213 5.65 6.55 -10.03
C CYS A 213 5.56 8.05 -10.36
N GLU A 214 5.56 8.36 -11.65
CA GLU A 214 5.37 9.74 -12.16
C GLU A 214 3.88 10.07 -12.26
N ARG A 215 3.11 9.15 -12.84
CA ARG A 215 1.64 9.24 -13.00
C ARG A 215 0.98 8.01 -12.38
N CYS A 216 -0.27 8.18 -12.00
CA CYS A 216 -1.05 7.11 -11.39
C CYS A 216 -2.51 7.16 -11.81
N MET A 217 -3.08 5.97 -12.05
CA MET A 217 -4.51 5.75 -12.20
C MET A 217 -5.11 5.30 -10.87
N VAL A 218 -6.22 5.89 -10.48
CA VAL A 218 -7.02 5.42 -9.35
C VAL A 218 -8.23 4.66 -9.83
N LEU A 219 -8.35 3.40 -9.39
CA LEU A 219 -9.48 2.52 -9.68
C LEU A 219 -10.38 2.34 -8.45
N SER A 220 -11.68 2.56 -8.61
CA SER A 220 -12.69 2.26 -7.60
C SER A 220 -13.89 1.57 -8.25
N HIS A 221 -14.29 0.41 -7.71
CA HIS A 221 -15.43 -0.39 -8.19
C HIS A 221 -15.43 -0.63 -9.71
N GLY A 222 -14.25 -0.84 -10.29
CA GLY A 222 -14.06 -1.11 -11.73
C GLY A 222 -14.07 0.11 -12.63
N ASN A 223 -14.20 1.33 -12.07
CA ASN A 223 -14.16 2.59 -12.81
C ASN A 223 -12.85 3.33 -12.53
N VAL A 224 -12.39 4.09 -13.52
CA VAL A 224 -11.29 5.05 -13.32
C VAL A 224 -11.86 6.30 -12.65
N ILE A 225 -11.33 6.66 -11.49
CA ILE A 225 -11.69 7.91 -10.81
C ILE A 225 -10.85 9.06 -11.34
N THR A 226 -9.55 8.85 -11.45
CA THR A 226 -8.61 9.83 -12.01
C THR A 226 -7.40 9.14 -12.64
N VAL A 227 -6.75 9.86 -13.55
CA VAL A 227 -5.41 9.57 -14.07
C VAL A 227 -4.64 10.88 -14.01
N ASP A 228 -3.66 10.96 -13.11
CA ASP A 228 -2.97 12.21 -12.83
C ASP A 228 -1.52 11.96 -12.37
N GLU A 229 -0.77 13.02 -12.05
CA GLU A 229 0.50 12.91 -11.33
C GLU A 229 0.30 12.16 -10.02
N ALA A 230 1.33 11.41 -9.60
CA ALA A 230 1.22 10.49 -8.46
C ALA A 230 0.68 11.18 -7.18
N GLY A 231 1.12 12.40 -6.87
CA GLY A 231 0.66 13.15 -5.70
C GLY A 231 -0.83 13.45 -5.71
N GLU A 232 -1.36 13.94 -6.85
CA GLU A 232 -2.79 14.25 -7.01
C GLU A 232 -3.64 12.96 -7.04
N ALA A 233 -3.18 11.93 -7.73
CA ALA A 233 -3.86 10.64 -7.75
C ALA A 233 -3.97 10.02 -6.35
N ILE A 234 -2.91 10.12 -5.54
CA ILE A 234 -2.91 9.66 -4.13
C ILE A 234 -3.95 10.45 -3.32
N ARG A 235 -4.00 11.77 -3.49
CA ARG A 235 -5.00 12.61 -2.81
C ARG A 235 -6.43 12.15 -3.13
N VAL A 236 -6.73 11.90 -4.40
CA VAL A 236 -8.04 11.39 -4.85
C VAL A 236 -8.31 9.99 -4.31
N PHE A 237 -7.30 9.12 -4.24
CA PHE A 237 -7.44 7.77 -3.67
C PHE A 237 -7.75 7.81 -2.17
N LEU A 238 -7.06 8.65 -1.41
CA LEU A 238 -7.33 8.81 0.03
C LEU A 238 -8.73 9.38 0.27
N ALA A 239 -9.17 10.31 -0.59
CA ALA A 239 -10.54 10.83 -0.59
C ALA A 239 -11.58 9.71 -0.81
N ASP A 240 -11.38 8.85 -1.82
CA ASP A 240 -12.24 7.70 -2.10
C ASP A 240 -12.23 6.68 -0.94
N LEU A 241 -11.06 6.47 -0.31
CA LEU A 241 -10.89 5.55 0.82
C LEU A 241 -11.69 6.02 2.05
N LEU A 242 -11.70 7.32 2.30
CA LEU A 242 -12.41 7.94 3.41
C LEU A 242 -13.90 8.16 3.13
N GLY A 243 -14.40 7.70 1.96
CA GLY A 243 -15.79 7.90 1.53
C GLY A 243 -16.12 9.35 1.18
N VAL A 244 -15.08 10.12 0.90
CA VAL A 244 -15.20 11.54 0.61
C VAL A 244 -15.29 11.72 -0.90
N GLY A 245 -16.37 12.33 -1.38
CA GLY A 245 -16.61 12.55 -2.80
C GLY A 245 -15.47 13.30 -3.48
N LYS A 246 -15.35 13.13 -4.83
CA LYS A 246 -14.30 13.76 -5.64
C LYS A 246 -14.04 15.20 -5.22
N PRO A 247 -12.77 15.58 -5.00
CA PRO A 247 -12.41 16.98 -5.03
C PRO A 247 -12.67 17.50 -6.46
N GLY A 248 -13.69 18.33 -6.63
CA GLY A 248 -14.08 18.87 -7.95
C GLY A 248 -15.08 18.04 -8.74
N GLY A 249 -16.08 17.42 -8.07
CA GLY A 249 -17.29 16.95 -8.75
C GLY A 249 -18.05 18.13 -9.35
N ASP A 250 -18.46 18.03 -10.63
CA ASP A 250 -19.25 18.99 -11.43
C ASP A 250 -20.42 19.59 -10.63
N GLY A 251 -20.12 20.56 -9.82
CA GLY A 251 -21.03 21.47 -9.15
C GLY A 251 -20.73 22.86 -9.66
N GLY A 252 -21.49 23.30 -10.65
CA GLY A 252 -21.70 24.65 -11.10
C GLY A 252 -20.50 25.59 -11.18
N GLU A 253 -20.26 26.16 -12.35
CA GLU A 253 -19.40 27.33 -12.56
C GLU A 253 -19.52 28.32 -11.38
N GLY A 254 -18.43 28.46 -10.58
CA GLY A 254 -18.32 29.55 -9.59
C GLY A 254 -17.87 29.22 -8.18
N GLY A 255 -17.34 28.03 -7.85
CA GLY A 255 -16.89 27.73 -6.47
C GLY A 255 -15.38 27.69 -6.34
N GLY A 256 -14.72 28.80 -6.03
CA GLY A 256 -13.45 28.78 -5.30
C GLY A 256 -13.66 28.01 -4.00
N ASN A 257 -12.66 27.21 -3.55
CA ASN A 257 -12.73 26.43 -2.31
C ASN A 257 -13.25 27.33 -1.17
N VAL A 258 -14.43 26.98 -0.63
CA VAL A 258 -15.03 27.76 0.46
C VAL A 258 -14.13 27.72 1.68
N ILE A 259 -13.37 26.64 1.88
CA ILE A 259 -12.41 26.43 2.95
C ILE A 259 -11.04 26.12 2.34
N ALA A 260 -10.00 26.72 2.89
CA ALA A 260 -8.62 26.43 2.55
C ALA A 260 -7.81 26.19 3.83
N ILE A 261 -7.07 25.10 3.90
CA ILE A 261 -6.11 24.83 4.98
C ILE A 261 -4.79 25.51 4.63
N GLY A 262 -4.31 26.35 5.52
CA GLY A 262 -3.02 27.03 5.42
C GLY A 262 -1.87 26.18 5.96
N SER A 263 -1.15 26.70 6.95
CA SER A 263 -0.03 25.99 7.58
C SER A 263 -0.52 24.91 8.56
N VAL A 264 0.15 23.77 8.57
CA VAL A 264 -0.01 22.72 9.58
C VAL A 264 1.27 22.63 10.40
N ARG A 265 1.15 22.57 11.74
CA ARG A 265 2.27 22.49 12.67
C ARG A 265 2.02 21.45 13.74
N THR A 266 3.11 20.90 14.27
CA THR A 266 3.08 19.94 15.37
C THR A 266 3.85 20.52 16.56
N GLU A 267 3.26 20.42 17.76
CA GLU A 267 3.91 20.78 19.02
C GLU A 267 3.75 19.61 19.99
N HIS A 268 4.76 19.32 20.80
CA HIS A 268 4.73 18.23 21.79
C HIS A 268 5.21 18.72 23.16
N GLY A 269 4.95 17.98 24.21
CA GLY A 269 5.25 18.35 25.59
C GLY A 269 6.71 18.71 25.87
N GLY A 270 7.64 18.31 24.98
CA GLY A 270 9.07 18.66 25.02
C GLY A 270 9.49 19.78 24.06
N SER A 271 8.56 20.37 23.30
CA SER A 271 8.84 21.45 22.35
C SER A 271 9.52 22.63 23.06
N GLY A 272 10.65 23.08 22.52
CA GLY A 272 11.50 24.11 23.12
C GLY A 272 12.68 23.62 23.94
N THR A 273 12.69 22.34 24.39
CA THR A 273 13.83 21.69 25.06
C THR A 273 14.48 20.59 24.23
N ARG A 274 13.72 19.94 23.37
CA ARG A 274 14.18 18.87 22.49
C ARG A 274 13.35 18.82 21.20
N PRO A 275 13.93 18.29 20.10
CA PRO A 275 13.23 18.20 18.81
C PRO A 275 12.28 17.00 18.69
N HIS A 276 12.29 16.04 19.61
CA HIS A 276 11.56 14.78 19.55
C HIS A 276 10.65 14.58 20.74
N LEU A 277 9.58 13.81 20.52
CA LEU A 277 8.59 13.34 21.49
C LEU A 277 9.07 12.04 22.13
N TYR A 278 8.75 11.81 23.40
CA TYR A 278 8.86 10.49 24.01
C TYR A 278 7.51 9.77 24.04
N PRO A 279 7.49 8.41 23.92
CA PRO A 279 6.26 7.64 24.00
C PRO A 279 5.47 7.91 25.27
N GLY A 280 4.21 8.26 25.13
CA GLY A 280 3.29 8.63 26.23
C GLY A 280 3.22 10.12 26.53
N GLU A 281 3.93 10.96 25.80
CA GLU A 281 3.77 12.41 25.90
C GLU A 281 2.67 12.92 24.98
N SER A 282 2.25 14.16 25.25
CA SER A 282 1.22 14.84 24.46
C SER A 282 1.75 15.40 23.14
N LEU A 283 0.91 15.34 22.11
CA LEU A 283 1.12 15.98 20.81
C LEU A 283 -0.09 16.83 20.49
N THR A 284 0.12 18.08 20.07
CA THR A 284 -0.91 18.92 19.50
C THR A 284 -0.59 19.18 18.03
N VAL A 285 -1.55 18.93 17.16
CA VAL A 285 -1.49 19.30 15.74
C VAL A 285 -2.36 20.54 15.57
N THR A 286 -1.79 21.57 14.99
CA THR A 286 -2.46 22.87 14.75
C THR A 286 -2.52 23.13 13.26
N ALA A 287 -3.71 23.47 12.73
CA ALA A 287 -3.90 23.82 11.33
C ALA A 287 -4.62 25.16 11.21
N GLU A 288 -4.04 26.10 10.49
CA GLU A 288 -4.70 27.35 10.11
C GLU A 288 -5.73 27.07 9.01
N VAL A 289 -6.94 27.58 9.16
CA VAL A 289 -8.02 27.35 8.19
C VAL A 289 -8.67 28.68 7.85
N ASP A 290 -8.68 29.01 6.57
CA ASP A 290 -9.42 30.15 6.02
C ASP A 290 -10.76 29.69 5.47
N SER A 291 -11.83 30.44 5.74
CA SER A 291 -13.16 30.17 5.21
C SER A 291 -13.78 31.42 4.58
N LEU A 292 -14.24 31.30 3.35
CA LEU A 292 -14.87 32.40 2.61
C LEU A 292 -16.31 32.67 3.07
N ALA A 293 -16.95 31.67 3.70
CA ALA A 293 -18.31 31.75 4.22
C ALA A 293 -18.42 31.00 5.56
N GLU A 294 -19.51 31.25 6.30
CA GLU A 294 -19.83 30.42 7.47
C GLU A 294 -20.21 29.00 7.04
N VAL A 295 -19.56 27.98 7.62
CA VAL A 295 -19.82 26.54 7.36
C VAL A 295 -20.15 25.87 8.69
N ARG A 296 -21.36 25.29 8.81
CA ARG A 296 -21.90 24.69 10.03
C ARG A 296 -21.95 23.17 10.02
N ASP A 297 -21.65 22.55 8.88
CA ASP A 297 -21.76 21.12 8.63
C ASP A 297 -20.42 20.53 8.17
N ALA A 298 -19.36 20.83 8.89
CA ALA A 298 -18.03 20.33 8.58
C ALA A 298 -17.52 19.34 9.63
N ALA A 299 -16.65 18.42 9.19
CA ALA A 299 -15.84 17.58 10.06
C ALA A 299 -14.35 17.82 9.77
N ALA A 300 -13.58 17.98 10.84
CA ALA A 300 -12.12 18.05 10.76
C ALA A 300 -11.52 16.67 10.98
N THR A 301 -10.55 16.29 10.17
CA THR A 301 -9.90 14.99 10.24
C THR A 301 -8.38 15.13 10.30
N VAL A 302 -7.73 14.23 11.04
CA VAL A 302 -6.28 14.16 11.15
C VAL A 302 -5.83 12.73 10.93
N ALA A 303 -4.73 12.54 10.20
CA ALA A 303 -4.12 11.24 9.99
C ALA A 303 -2.60 11.31 10.27
N ILE A 304 -2.06 10.24 10.84
CA ILE A 304 -0.64 10.09 11.14
C ILE A 304 -0.11 8.90 10.33
N HIS A 305 1.01 9.12 9.64
CA HIS A 305 1.68 8.12 8.84
C HIS A 305 3.10 7.90 9.36
N ASP A 306 3.64 6.70 9.21
CA ASP A 306 5.03 6.40 9.56
C ASP A 306 6.02 6.90 8.47
N ASP A 307 7.30 6.64 8.64
CA ASP A 307 8.38 7.02 7.72
C ASP A 307 8.31 6.32 6.35
N SER A 308 7.55 5.22 6.25
CA SER A 308 7.19 4.58 4.99
C SER A 308 5.89 5.16 4.40
N GLY A 309 5.17 6.07 5.15
CA GLY A 309 3.89 6.72 4.92
C GLY A 309 2.71 5.77 5.06
N GLU A 310 2.93 4.58 5.67
CA GLU A 310 1.83 3.71 6.04
C GLU A 310 0.97 4.40 7.11
N LEU A 311 -0.36 4.35 6.94
CA LEU A 311 -1.29 4.94 7.88
C LEU A 311 -1.20 4.26 9.24
N VAL A 312 -0.81 5.02 10.26
CA VAL A 312 -0.71 4.56 11.65
C VAL A 312 -1.98 4.88 12.43
N PHE A 313 -2.56 6.05 12.18
CA PHE A 313 -3.78 6.53 12.83
C PHE A 313 -4.55 7.44 11.90
N ALA A 314 -5.89 7.36 11.93
CA ALA A 314 -6.78 8.38 11.39
C ALA A 314 -7.97 8.57 12.32
N SER A 315 -8.39 9.83 12.50
CA SER A 315 -9.65 10.13 13.19
C SER A 315 -10.83 9.64 12.35
N ASP A 316 -11.85 9.11 13.03
CA ASP A 316 -13.11 8.75 12.35
C ASP A 316 -13.87 10.05 11.99
N PRO A 317 -14.07 10.35 10.72
CA PRO A 317 -14.77 11.56 10.31
C PRO A 317 -16.28 11.54 10.63
N ASP A 318 -16.85 10.39 10.97
CA ASP A 318 -18.25 10.26 11.36
C ASP A 318 -18.43 10.33 12.90
N ASP A 319 -17.31 10.43 13.64
CA ASP A 319 -17.35 10.69 15.09
C ASP A 319 -17.81 12.14 15.33
N PRO A 320 -18.90 12.36 16.11
CA PRO A 320 -19.34 13.71 16.49
C PRO A 320 -18.25 14.57 17.13
N ALA A 321 -17.22 13.99 17.70
CA ALA A 321 -16.08 14.72 18.27
C ALA A 321 -15.24 15.45 17.21
N THR A 322 -15.36 15.07 15.92
CA THR A 322 -14.68 15.73 14.81
C THR A 322 -15.49 16.85 14.15
N TYR A 323 -16.75 17.02 14.54
CA TYR A 323 -17.64 18.03 13.94
C TYR A 323 -17.24 19.43 14.37
N ILE A 324 -17.20 20.33 13.40
CA ILE A 324 -16.77 21.72 13.60
C ILE A 324 -17.73 22.70 12.90
N GLU A 325 -17.81 23.88 13.46
CA GLU A 325 -18.42 25.04 12.82
C GLU A 325 -17.32 26.07 12.50
N LEU A 326 -17.22 26.47 11.27
CA LEU A 326 -16.23 27.44 10.81
C LEU A 326 -16.91 28.77 10.52
N PRO A 327 -16.55 29.87 11.22
CA PRO A 327 -17.03 31.19 10.89
C PRO A 327 -16.42 31.69 9.57
N GLN A 328 -17.07 32.67 8.95
CA GLN A 328 -16.44 33.41 7.85
C GLN A 328 -15.13 34.06 8.34
N GLY A 329 -14.05 33.91 7.58
CA GLY A 329 -12.69 34.31 7.96
C GLY A 329 -11.87 33.17 8.56
N GLY A 330 -12.52 32.03 8.87
CA GLY A 330 -11.80 30.82 9.34
C GLY A 330 -11.36 30.88 10.81
N GLY A 331 -10.29 30.17 11.12
CA GLY A 331 -9.76 30.02 12.47
C GLY A 331 -8.57 29.06 12.53
N VAL A 332 -8.36 28.50 13.70
CA VAL A 332 -7.29 27.52 13.93
C VAL A 332 -7.91 26.23 14.47
N LEU A 333 -7.63 25.11 13.83
CA LEU A 333 -7.99 23.78 14.31
C LEU A 333 -6.88 23.25 15.22
N HIS A 334 -7.28 22.62 16.32
CA HIS A 334 -6.38 21.91 17.23
C HIS A 334 -6.82 20.46 17.35
N PHE A 335 -5.88 19.55 17.16
CA PHE A 335 -6.07 18.14 17.45
C PHE A 335 -5.12 17.76 18.57
N ASP A 336 -5.67 17.51 19.75
CA ASP A 336 -4.92 17.23 20.95
C ASP A 336 -4.88 15.73 21.23
N PHE A 337 -3.69 15.18 21.22
CA PHE A 337 -3.39 13.80 21.61
C PHE A 337 -2.73 13.84 23.00
N PRO A 338 -3.46 13.51 24.06
CA PRO A 338 -2.93 13.61 25.44
C PRO A 338 -1.78 12.64 25.69
N GLU A 339 -1.80 11.49 25.05
CA GLU A 339 -0.77 10.48 25.11
C GLU A 339 -0.55 9.85 23.73
N VAL A 340 0.68 9.96 23.21
CA VAL A 340 1.07 9.35 21.93
C VAL A 340 1.82 8.06 22.20
N PRO A 341 1.26 6.88 21.94
CA PRO A 341 1.88 5.60 22.25
C PRO A 341 2.89 5.12 21.20
N LEU A 342 3.28 5.97 20.26
CA LEU A 342 4.18 5.63 19.17
C LEU A 342 5.61 5.40 19.68
N LEU A 343 6.36 4.52 19.03
CA LEU A 343 7.76 4.21 19.30
C LEU A 343 8.68 4.89 18.28
N ASP A 344 9.99 4.60 18.33
CA ASP A 344 11.00 5.25 17.48
C ASP A 344 10.58 5.34 16.02
N GLY A 345 10.65 6.55 15.46
CA GLY A 345 10.37 6.81 14.07
C GLY A 345 10.08 8.28 13.78
N THR A 346 10.09 8.60 12.50
CA THR A 346 9.60 9.88 11.97
C THR A 346 8.18 9.68 11.47
N TYR A 347 7.29 10.56 11.89
CA TYR A 347 5.88 10.48 11.56
C TYR A 347 5.45 11.76 10.84
N SER A 348 4.60 11.61 9.83
CA SER A 348 4.00 12.74 9.11
C SER A 348 2.51 12.86 9.41
N VAL A 349 2.00 14.09 9.35
CA VAL A 349 0.62 14.43 9.71
C VAL A 349 -0.10 15.02 8.52
N SER A 350 -1.26 14.45 8.21
CA SER A 350 -2.22 14.99 7.24
C SER A 350 -3.43 15.54 7.96
N VAL A 351 -3.97 16.65 7.46
CA VAL A 351 -5.18 17.31 8.02
C VAL A 351 -6.17 17.58 6.90
N GLY A 352 -7.45 17.34 7.16
CA GLY A 352 -8.54 17.59 6.23
C GLY A 352 -9.77 18.21 6.86
N VAL A 353 -10.56 18.91 6.04
CA VAL A 353 -11.90 19.38 6.37
C VAL A 353 -12.87 18.92 5.29
N ARG A 354 -13.96 18.27 5.70
CA ARG A 354 -15.01 17.78 4.81
C ARG A 354 -16.39 18.27 5.19
N SER A 355 -17.33 18.22 4.26
CA SER A 355 -18.76 18.40 4.52
C SER A 355 -19.36 17.13 5.17
N LEU A 356 -20.29 17.32 6.09
CA LEU A 356 -21.08 16.24 6.69
C LEU A 356 -22.28 15.85 5.83
N SER A 357 -22.80 16.80 5.02
CA SER A 357 -24.05 16.62 4.28
C SER A 357 -23.88 15.87 2.97
N ASP A 358 -22.78 16.13 2.23
CA ASP A 358 -22.52 15.56 0.91
C ASP A 358 -21.19 14.81 0.80
N THR A 359 -20.46 14.69 1.92
CA THR A 359 -19.15 14.04 2.01
C THR A 359 -18.05 14.64 1.09
N ALA A 360 -18.27 15.86 0.55
CA ALA A 360 -17.26 16.57 -0.23
C ALA A 360 -16.10 17.03 0.66
N ILE A 361 -14.86 16.93 0.17
CA ILE A 361 -13.71 17.56 0.82
C ILE A 361 -13.68 19.04 0.45
N TYR A 362 -13.64 19.89 1.47
CA TYR A 362 -13.34 21.30 1.29
C TYR A 362 -11.85 21.50 0.98
N ASP A 363 -10.96 20.93 1.82
CA ASP A 363 -9.51 20.93 1.59
C ASP A 363 -8.82 19.77 2.33
N TRP A 364 -7.64 19.37 1.86
CA TRP A 364 -6.81 18.33 2.43
C TRP A 364 -5.33 18.67 2.26
N LYS A 365 -4.58 18.66 3.36
CA LYS A 365 -3.12 18.78 3.39
C LYS A 365 -2.51 17.44 3.75
N ASP A 366 -1.82 16.85 2.79
CA ASP A 366 -1.25 15.51 2.96
C ASP A 366 0.21 15.60 3.44
N GLN A 367 0.48 14.98 4.59
CA GLN A 367 1.82 14.88 5.20
C GLN A 367 2.55 16.25 5.32
N GLU A 368 1.80 17.31 5.60
CA GLU A 368 2.28 18.70 5.62
C GLU A 368 3.20 19.00 6.81
N ALA A 369 3.00 18.32 7.95
CA ALA A 369 3.84 18.49 9.15
C ALA A 369 4.47 17.15 9.54
N GLN A 370 5.60 17.21 10.26
CA GLN A 370 6.31 16.04 10.73
C GLN A 370 6.69 16.18 12.20
N PHE A 371 6.79 15.05 12.89
CA PHE A 371 7.35 14.95 14.23
C PHE A 371 8.17 13.69 14.37
N GLU A 372 9.13 13.70 15.28
CA GLU A 372 10.00 12.56 15.56
C GLU A 372 9.68 12.01 16.94
N VAL A 373 9.65 10.70 17.08
CA VAL A 373 9.54 9.99 18.35
C VAL A 373 10.84 9.28 18.62
N ALA A 374 11.41 9.53 19.79
CA ALA A 374 12.59 8.81 20.29
C ALA A 374 12.19 7.99 21.52
N ASN A 375 12.46 6.69 21.51
CA ASN A 375 12.14 5.81 22.63
C ASN A 375 13.43 5.44 23.40
N PRO A 376 13.71 6.07 24.55
CA PRO A 376 14.87 5.73 25.37
C PRO A 376 14.73 4.35 26.07
N GLY A 377 13.53 3.76 26.01
CA GLY A 377 13.24 2.45 26.61
C GLY A 377 13.75 1.27 25.78
N ARG A 378 13.54 0.05 26.32
CA ARG A 378 13.89 -1.20 25.63
C ARG A 378 12.73 -1.83 24.86
N THR A 379 11.57 -1.16 24.83
CA THR A 379 10.39 -1.63 24.10
C THR A 379 10.64 -1.53 22.60
N THR A 380 10.35 -2.58 21.87
CA THR A 380 10.50 -2.62 20.40
C THR A 380 9.13 -2.82 19.73
N GLY A 381 8.94 -2.26 18.55
CA GLY A 381 7.68 -2.31 17.80
C GLY A 381 7.26 -0.95 17.31
N ARG A 382 5.99 -0.79 16.94
CA ARG A 382 5.42 0.49 16.46
C ARG A 382 4.66 1.26 17.56
N VAL A 383 4.15 0.55 18.59
CA VAL A 383 3.28 1.11 19.63
C VAL A 383 3.68 0.60 21.00
N ARG A 384 3.68 1.47 22.01
CA ARG A 384 3.86 1.13 23.41
C ARG A 384 2.53 0.73 24.03
N MET A 385 2.42 -0.51 24.49
CA MET A 385 1.26 -0.97 25.26
C MET A 385 1.69 -1.23 26.71
N PRO A 386 0.99 -0.72 27.70
CA PRO A 386 1.17 -1.13 29.09
C PRO A 386 0.89 -2.62 29.22
N VAL A 387 1.75 -3.37 29.90
CA VAL A 387 1.56 -4.79 30.15
C VAL A 387 1.90 -5.10 31.61
N ASP A 388 0.97 -5.72 32.32
CA ASP A 388 1.18 -6.29 33.64
C ASP A 388 1.33 -7.81 33.50
N VAL A 389 2.43 -8.34 33.99
CA VAL A 389 2.72 -9.78 33.93
C VAL A 389 2.49 -10.39 35.28
N SER A 390 1.59 -11.38 35.39
CA SER A 390 1.41 -12.22 36.57
C SER A 390 1.67 -13.69 36.22
N PHE A 391 2.38 -14.41 37.10
CA PHE A 391 2.64 -15.81 36.94
C PHE A 391 1.85 -16.62 38.00
N ARG A 392 1.04 -17.58 37.52
CA ARG A 392 0.31 -18.49 38.41
C ARG A 392 0.90 -19.89 38.31
N VAL A 393 1.46 -20.37 39.41
CA VAL A 393 1.97 -21.76 39.50
C VAL A 393 0.76 -22.71 39.46
N ARG A 394 0.77 -23.70 38.58
CA ARG A 394 -0.16 -24.84 38.63
C ARG A 394 0.26 -25.74 39.79
N SER A 395 -0.33 -25.60 40.96
CA SER A 395 -0.17 -26.56 42.02
C SER A 395 -1.19 -27.70 41.85
N THR A 396 -0.73 -28.91 41.97
CA THR A 396 -1.59 -30.10 42.08
C THR A 396 -2.26 -30.13 43.47
N GLY A 397 -3.05 -29.11 43.81
CA GLY A 397 -3.84 -29.20 45.01
C GLY A 397 -4.09 -27.98 45.88
N THR A 398 -3.57 -26.80 45.61
CA THR A 398 -4.02 -25.57 46.30
C THR A 398 -3.59 -24.31 45.55
N THR A 399 -4.53 -23.42 45.27
CA THR A 399 -4.28 -22.14 44.57
C THR A 399 -3.65 -21.13 45.52
N GLY A 400 -2.36 -20.84 45.34
CA GLY A 400 -1.67 -19.71 45.93
C GLY A 400 -1.17 -18.78 44.85
N GLU A 401 -1.60 -17.50 44.86
CA GLU A 401 -0.99 -16.48 44.03
C GLU A 401 0.35 -16.06 44.61
N VAL A 402 1.41 -16.17 43.82
CA VAL A 402 2.72 -15.58 44.14
C VAL A 402 2.89 -14.36 43.26
N PRO A 403 2.87 -13.13 43.83
CA PRO A 403 3.14 -11.94 43.03
C PRO A 403 4.60 -11.96 42.58
N VAL A 404 4.83 -11.73 41.30
CA VAL A 404 6.16 -11.43 40.78
C VAL A 404 6.48 -9.99 41.17
N VAL A 405 7.37 -9.86 42.17
CA VAL A 405 7.90 -8.56 42.58
C VAL A 405 8.77 -8.04 41.42
N GLY A 406 8.24 -7.08 40.65
CA GLY A 406 9.05 -6.29 39.73
C GLY A 406 10.13 -5.55 40.56
N ARG A 407 11.40 -5.84 40.34
CA ARG A 407 12.46 -4.96 40.83
C ARG A 407 12.34 -3.65 40.02
N GLU A 408 11.84 -2.60 40.64
CA GLU A 408 12.18 -1.25 40.23
C GLU A 408 13.70 -1.11 40.30
N LEU A 409 14.33 -0.99 39.16
CA LEU A 409 15.70 -0.53 39.08
C LEU A 409 15.61 0.99 39.33
N GLU A 410 15.81 1.40 40.58
CA GLU A 410 16.14 2.77 40.94
C GLU A 410 17.27 3.21 40.00
N ALA A 411 17.05 4.33 39.29
CA ALA A 411 18.08 5.01 38.54
C ALA A 411 19.09 5.56 39.58
N ASP A 412 20.17 4.83 39.79
CA ASP A 412 21.29 5.24 40.63
C ASP A 412 22.00 6.40 39.94
N GLY A 413 21.60 7.64 40.35
CA GLY A 413 22.27 8.89 40.00
C GLY A 413 23.59 9.02 40.78
N GLY A 414 24.52 8.11 40.57
CA GLY A 414 25.85 8.17 41.14
C GLY A 414 26.76 9.09 40.34
N GLU A 415 27.02 10.29 40.83
CA GLU A 415 28.17 11.09 40.41
C GLU A 415 29.46 10.31 40.65
N PRO A 416 30.43 10.32 39.73
CA PRO A 416 31.72 9.67 39.97
C PRO A 416 32.50 10.42 41.06
N PRO A 417 33.18 9.73 41.97
CA PRO A 417 33.95 10.38 43.01
C PRO A 417 35.15 11.11 42.41
N VAL A 418 35.25 12.38 42.75
CA VAL A 418 36.42 13.20 42.49
C VAL A 418 37.61 12.64 43.29
N SER A 419 38.64 12.15 42.59
CA SER A 419 39.88 11.74 43.24
C SER A 419 40.68 12.98 43.61
N GLU A 420 40.75 13.31 44.91
CA GLU A 420 41.78 14.15 45.45
C GLU A 420 43.10 13.39 45.44
N ALA A 421 44.04 13.92 44.64
CA ALA A 421 45.45 13.58 44.77
C ALA A 421 46.07 14.57 45.76
N ALA A 422 46.58 14.02 46.86
CA ALA A 422 47.45 14.78 47.71
C ALA A 422 48.63 13.88 48.18
N SER A 423 49.81 14.40 47.86
CA SER A 423 51.15 14.15 48.45
C SER A 423 51.81 12.82 48.21
#